data_c354511c82d4d3e8f481e9837fd8f059
#
_entry.id   c354511c82d4d3e8f481e9837fd8f059
#
_cell.length_a   1.000
_cell.length_b   1.000
_cell.length_c   1.000
_cell.angle_alpha   90.00
_cell.angle_beta   90.00
_cell.angle_gamma   90.00
#
_symmetry.space_group_name_H-M   'P 1'
#
loop_
_entity.id
_entity.type
_entity.pdbx_description
1 polymer ?
#
loop_
_entity_poly.entity_id
_entity_poly.type
_entity_poly.pdbx_seq_one_letter_code
_entity_poly.pdbx_strand_id
1 'polypeptide(L)'
;MSPKRRRHRERVTDPSASQERTSVGEGSAAQRYAAFREHARAASSLRGRWVAGLSFTPDPFQIDALDAVEAGNSVLVAAPTGAGKTIVGQFGAYVALERGMRAFYTTPIKALSNQKYLELCELYGADNVGLATGDTSINPKAPVVVMTTEVARNMIYAGVSLDDLGVVVLDE
;
A
#
# COMPACT_ATOMS: atom_id res chain seq x y z
N MET A 1 4.21 57.47 73.41
CA MET A 1 3.21 57.43 72.32
C MET A 1 3.93 57.27 70.98
N SER A 2 3.98 56.11 70.45
CA SER A 2 4.62 55.81 69.14
C SER A 2 3.56 55.41 68.10
N PRO A 3 3.58 55.93 66.90
CA PRO A 3 2.67 55.52 65.84
C PRO A 3 3.19 54.30 65.09
N LYS A 4 2.31 53.36 64.92
CA LYS A 4 2.50 52.08 64.13
C LYS A 4 2.67 52.41 62.66
N ARG A 5 3.80 52.01 62.05
CA ARG A 5 4.01 51.97 60.61
C ARG A 5 3.22 50.79 60.00
N ARG A 6 2.28 51.06 59.11
CA ARG A 6 1.66 50.07 58.18
C ARG A 6 2.68 49.73 57.11
N ARG A 7 3.00 48.40 57.01
CA ARG A 7 3.74 47.88 55.86
C ARG A 7 2.76 47.57 54.73
N HIS A 8 2.92 48.24 53.62
CA HIS A 8 2.30 47.93 52.35
C HIS A 8 2.97 46.67 51.84
N ARG A 9 2.18 45.59 51.61
CA ARG A 9 2.61 44.42 50.89
C ARG A 9 2.29 44.67 49.41
N GLU A 10 3.31 44.94 48.60
CA GLU A 10 3.23 44.87 47.15
C GLU A 10 3.06 43.42 46.74
N ARG A 11 2.00 43.14 46.00
CA ARG A 11 1.78 41.89 45.30
C ARG A 11 2.63 41.91 44.05
N VAL A 12 3.72 41.17 44.04
CA VAL A 12 4.45 40.85 42.80
C VAL A 12 3.59 39.85 42.04
N THR A 13 2.99 40.29 40.95
CA THR A 13 2.37 39.42 39.97
C THR A 13 3.45 38.91 39.03
N ASP A 14 3.73 37.63 39.08
CA ASP A 14 4.62 36.91 38.17
C ASP A 14 3.94 36.76 36.79
N PRO A 15 4.51 37.28 35.69
CA PRO A 15 3.92 37.21 34.35
C PRO A 15 4.28 35.94 33.57
N SER A 16 4.84 34.90 34.20
CA SER A 16 5.35 33.71 33.49
C SER A 16 4.48 32.46 33.52
N ALA A 17 3.22 32.55 33.99
CA ALA A 17 2.32 31.40 34.08
C ALA A 17 1.16 31.46 33.05
N SER A 18 1.46 31.82 31.80
CA SER A 18 0.44 31.81 30.73
C SER A 18 1.08 31.56 29.38
N GLN A 19 1.57 30.37 29.14
CA GLN A 19 1.74 29.83 27.77
C GLN A 19 2.34 28.42 27.83
N GLU A 20 1.47 27.43 27.92
CA GLU A 20 1.67 26.10 27.34
C GLU A 20 0.36 25.34 27.45
N ARG A 21 -0.66 25.83 26.75
CA ARG A 21 -1.74 24.96 26.29
C ARG A 21 -1.41 24.63 24.85
N THR A 22 -0.70 23.52 24.67
CA THR A 22 -0.49 22.84 23.41
C THR A 22 -1.80 22.79 22.63
N SER A 23 -1.79 23.39 21.44
CA SER A 23 -2.86 23.39 20.44
C SER A 23 -3.07 21.97 19.91
N VAL A 24 -3.84 21.17 20.61
CA VAL A 24 -4.38 19.91 20.08
C VAL A 24 -5.72 20.26 19.45
N GLY A 25 -5.76 20.31 18.09
CA GLY A 25 -6.98 20.22 17.31
C GLY A 25 -7.67 21.53 16.93
N GLU A 26 -7.01 22.37 16.14
CA GLU A 26 -7.67 23.45 15.39
C GLU A 26 -8.50 22.91 14.22
N GLY A 27 -9.69 22.41 14.51
CA GLY A 27 -10.70 22.05 13.52
C GLY A 27 -12.09 22.00 14.17
N SER A 28 -13.11 22.44 13.44
CA SER A 28 -14.49 22.33 13.91
C SER A 28 -14.84 20.84 14.16
N ALA A 29 -15.84 20.57 15.00
CA ALA A 29 -16.31 19.19 15.23
C ALA A 29 -16.67 18.48 13.91
N ALA A 30 -17.20 19.21 12.94
CA ALA A 30 -17.51 18.71 11.60
C ALA A 30 -16.23 18.31 10.83
N GLN A 31 -15.16 19.11 10.92
CA GLN A 31 -13.87 18.80 10.28
C GLN A 31 -13.20 17.57 10.92
N ARG A 32 -13.23 17.45 12.23
CA ARG A 32 -12.71 16.25 12.94
C ARG A 32 -13.51 15.00 12.59
N TYR A 33 -14.82 15.10 12.49
CA TYR A 33 -15.67 13.99 12.07
C TYR A 33 -15.46 13.60 10.61
N ALA A 34 -15.28 14.58 9.71
CA ALA A 34 -14.94 14.33 8.31
C ALA A 34 -13.59 13.62 8.18
N ALA A 35 -12.55 14.10 8.89
CA ALA A 35 -11.23 13.47 8.93
C ALA A 35 -11.28 12.05 9.51
N PHE A 36 -12.06 11.83 10.57
CA PHE A 36 -12.27 10.48 11.13
C PHE A 36 -12.94 9.55 10.13
N ARG A 37 -13.98 10.00 9.43
CA ARG A 37 -14.64 9.20 8.39
C ARG A 37 -13.72 8.88 7.22
N GLU A 38 -12.91 9.84 6.81
CA GLU A 38 -11.92 9.65 5.74
C GLU A 38 -10.85 8.64 6.15
N HIS A 39 -10.35 8.74 7.38
CA HIS A 39 -9.40 7.78 7.94
C HIS A 39 -9.99 6.36 8.08
N ALA A 40 -11.23 6.25 8.53
CA ALA A 40 -11.94 4.98 8.62
C ALA A 40 -12.20 4.36 7.23
N ARG A 41 -12.53 5.19 6.23
CA ARG A 41 -12.67 4.76 4.83
C ARG A 41 -11.34 4.28 4.26
N ALA A 42 -10.27 5.04 4.47
CA ALA A 42 -8.93 4.66 4.02
C ALA A 42 -8.47 3.34 4.67
N ALA A 43 -8.74 3.14 5.96
CA ALA A 43 -8.41 1.90 6.67
C ALA A 43 -9.21 0.69 6.18
N SER A 44 -10.44 0.89 5.68
CA SER A 44 -11.30 -0.18 5.14
C SER A 44 -11.07 -0.48 3.66
N SER A 45 -10.30 0.34 2.96
CA SER A 45 -9.93 0.13 1.55
C SER A 45 -9.01 -1.09 1.39
N LEU A 46 -8.89 -1.63 0.17
CA LEU A 46 -7.93 -2.71 -0.13
C LEU A 46 -6.51 -2.27 0.20
N ARG A 47 -6.14 -1.04 -0.18
CA ARG A 47 -4.85 -0.45 0.19
C ARG A 47 -4.67 -0.38 1.71
N GLY A 48 -5.67 0.09 2.44
CA GLY A 48 -5.58 0.20 3.91
C GLY A 48 -5.32 -1.15 4.58
N ARG A 49 -6.05 -2.19 4.18
CA ARG A 49 -5.84 -3.56 4.67
C ARG A 49 -4.47 -4.12 4.30
N TRP A 50 -4.04 -3.89 3.05
CA TRP A 50 -2.72 -4.31 2.58
C TRP A 50 -1.59 -3.65 3.36
N VAL A 51 -1.62 -2.32 3.47
CA VAL A 51 -0.59 -1.54 4.18
C VAL A 51 -0.52 -1.90 5.66
N ALA A 52 -1.65 -2.18 6.31
CA ALA A 52 -1.69 -2.61 7.71
C ALA A 52 -0.94 -3.95 7.95
N GLY A 53 -0.79 -4.79 6.93
CA GLY A 53 -0.02 -6.04 6.99
C GLY A 53 1.47 -5.89 6.74
N LEU A 54 1.96 -4.71 6.35
CA LEU A 54 3.37 -4.48 6.06
C LEU A 54 4.17 -4.25 7.34
N SER A 55 5.42 -4.71 7.35
CA SER A 55 6.37 -4.48 8.43
C SER A 55 7.10 -3.12 8.36
N PHE A 56 6.79 -2.31 7.36
CA PHE A 56 7.41 -1.00 7.10
C PHE A 56 6.35 0.00 6.63
N THR A 57 6.69 1.29 6.67
CA THR A 57 5.83 2.36 6.16
C THR A 57 6.16 2.60 4.68
N PRO A 58 5.18 2.49 3.77
CA PRO A 58 5.40 2.79 2.35
C PRO A 58 5.74 4.26 2.12
N ASP A 59 6.57 4.51 1.10
CA ASP A 59 6.88 5.85 0.64
C ASP A 59 5.66 6.52 -0.04
N PRO A 60 5.60 7.86 -0.10
CA PRO A 60 4.48 8.57 -0.72
C PRO A 60 4.19 8.11 -2.15
N PHE A 61 5.22 7.91 -3.00
CA PHE A 61 5.00 7.46 -4.38
C PHE A 61 4.42 6.04 -4.46
N GLN A 62 4.74 5.18 -3.48
CA GLN A 62 4.14 3.84 -3.37
C GLN A 62 2.67 3.96 -3.02
N ILE A 63 2.32 4.79 -2.04
CA ILE A 63 0.91 5.05 -1.66
C ILE A 63 0.10 5.55 -2.86
N ASP A 64 0.62 6.54 -3.59
CA ASP A 64 -0.04 7.08 -4.79
C ASP A 64 -0.26 5.98 -5.85
N ALA A 65 0.75 5.11 -6.05
CA ALA A 65 0.64 3.99 -6.97
C ALA A 65 -0.39 2.95 -6.50
N LEU A 66 -0.44 2.62 -5.20
CA LEU A 66 -1.44 1.70 -4.66
C LEU A 66 -2.86 2.26 -4.81
N ASP A 67 -3.07 3.54 -4.54
CA ASP A 67 -4.37 4.20 -4.73
C ASP A 67 -4.81 4.16 -6.19
N ALA A 68 -3.90 4.40 -7.13
CA ALA A 68 -4.20 4.33 -8.56
C ALA A 68 -4.55 2.90 -9.02
N VAL A 69 -3.84 1.88 -8.52
CA VAL A 69 -4.15 0.47 -8.80
C VAL A 69 -5.51 0.09 -8.22
N GLU A 70 -5.81 0.48 -6.98
CA GLU A 70 -7.12 0.20 -6.36
C GLU A 70 -8.27 0.87 -7.14
N ALA A 71 -8.04 2.06 -7.67
CA ALA A 71 -8.99 2.76 -8.52
C ALA A 71 -9.18 2.11 -9.92
N GLY A 72 -8.41 1.09 -10.26
CA GLY A 72 -8.48 0.38 -11.55
C GLY A 72 -7.71 1.06 -12.68
N ASN A 73 -6.77 1.96 -12.35
CA ASN A 73 -5.93 2.61 -13.35
C ASN A 73 -4.72 1.75 -13.72
N SER A 74 -4.22 1.93 -14.94
CA SER A 74 -2.88 1.45 -15.31
C SER A 74 -1.81 2.36 -14.69
N VAL A 75 -0.78 1.76 -14.09
CA VAL A 75 0.25 2.48 -13.33
C VAL A 75 1.63 2.14 -13.86
N LEU A 76 2.43 3.15 -14.15
CA LEU A 76 3.85 3.02 -14.45
C LEU A 76 4.66 3.55 -13.26
N VAL A 77 5.44 2.70 -12.62
CA VAL A 77 6.32 3.08 -11.50
C VAL A 77 7.74 3.26 -11.99
N ALA A 78 8.15 4.50 -12.18
CA ALA A 78 9.51 4.87 -12.56
C ALA A 78 10.29 5.32 -11.31
N ALA A 79 11.06 4.41 -10.71
CA ALA A 79 11.88 4.69 -9.53
C ALA A 79 13.20 3.90 -9.60
N PRO A 80 14.27 4.35 -8.92
CA PRO A 80 15.55 3.64 -8.91
C PRO A 80 15.44 2.20 -8.42
N THR A 81 16.43 1.37 -8.77
CA THR A 81 16.56 0.01 -8.22
C THR A 81 16.69 0.09 -6.71
N GLY A 82 16.00 -0.80 -5.99
CA GLY A 82 15.96 -0.78 -4.52
C GLY A 82 14.92 0.16 -3.90
N ALA A 83 14.21 0.98 -4.69
CA ALA A 83 13.16 1.88 -4.18
C ALA A 83 11.85 1.15 -3.79
N GLY A 84 11.82 -0.18 -3.78
CA GLY A 84 10.64 -0.93 -3.34
C GLY A 84 9.48 -0.95 -4.35
N LYS A 85 9.74 -0.85 -5.66
CA LYS A 85 8.70 -0.93 -6.71
C LYS A 85 7.85 -2.20 -6.64
N THR A 86 8.45 -3.31 -6.22
CA THR A 86 7.82 -4.64 -6.11
C THR A 86 6.51 -4.64 -5.33
N ILE A 87 6.39 -3.80 -4.30
CA ILE A 87 5.17 -3.72 -3.48
C ILE A 87 3.95 -3.35 -4.32
N VAL A 88 4.11 -2.50 -5.34
CA VAL A 88 3.00 -2.08 -6.21
C VAL A 88 2.51 -3.26 -7.06
N GLY A 89 3.43 -4.05 -7.60
CA GLY A 89 3.09 -5.27 -8.34
C GLY A 89 2.43 -6.33 -7.45
N GLN A 90 2.95 -6.53 -6.24
CA GLN A 90 2.33 -7.42 -5.25
C GLN A 90 0.93 -6.94 -4.90
N PHE A 91 0.75 -5.67 -4.61
CA PHE A 91 -0.59 -5.12 -4.34
C PHE A 91 -1.55 -5.30 -5.53
N GLY A 92 -1.09 -5.16 -6.76
CA GLY A 92 -1.90 -5.45 -7.95
C GLY A 92 -2.44 -6.88 -7.95
N ALA A 93 -1.60 -7.88 -7.63
CA ALA A 93 -2.03 -9.26 -7.47
C ALA A 93 -3.05 -9.42 -6.32
N TYR A 94 -2.81 -8.75 -5.18
CA TYR A 94 -3.76 -8.73 -4.07
C TYR A 94 -5.13 -8.18 -4.47
N VAL A 95 -5.17 -7.07 -5.21
CA VAL A 95 -6.42 -6.46 -5.69
C VAL A 95 -7.19 -7.42 -6.60
N ALA A 96 -6.49 -8.14 -7.49
CA ALA A 96 -7.13 -9.14 -8.34
C ALA A 96 -7.75 -10.27 -7.50
N LEU A 97 -7.01 -10.83 -6.53
CA LEU A 97 -7.50 -11.86 -5.62
C LEU A 97 -8.74 -11.42 -4.86
N GLU A 98 -8.73 -10.24 -4.26
CA GLU A 98 -9.85 -9.69 -3.49
C GLU A 98 -11.11 -9.44 -4.35
N ARG A 99 -10.92 -9.25 -5.65
CA ARG A 99 -12.00 -9.07 -6.63
C ARG A 99 -12.45 -10.37 -7.30
N GLY A 100 -11.86 -11.50 -6.92
CA GLY A 100 -12.16 -12.81 -7.53
C GLY A 100 -11.70 -12.91 -9.00
N MET A 101 -10.70 -12.10 -9.39
CA MET A 101 -10.11 -12.07 -10.73
C MET A 101 -8.71 -12.69 -10.71
N ARG A 102 -8.19 -12.98 -11.89
CA ARG A 102 -6.81 -13.47 -12.02
C ARG A 102 -5.81 -12.35 -12.19
N ALA A 103 -4.58 -12.61 -11.76
CA ALA A 103 -3.42 -11.76 -12.00
C ALA A 103 -2.33 -12.53 -12.74
N PHE A 104 -1.74 -11.89 -13.76
CA PHE A 104 -0.48 -12.35 -14.36
C PHE A 104 0.66 -11.50 -13.86
N TYR A 105 1.66 -12.14 -13.28
CA TYR A 105 2.88 -11.47 -12.84
C TYR A 105 4.02 -11.88 -13.79
N THR A 106 4.45 -10.97 -14.66
CA THR A 106 5.44 -11.30 -15.68
C THR A 106 6.82 -10.77 -15.33
N THR A 107 7.84 -11.56 -15.63
CA THR A 107 9.25 -11.19 -15.50
C THR A 107 10.00 -11.52 -16.79
N PRO A 108 11.15 -10.85 -17.08
CA PRO A 108 11.84 -11.04 -18.35
C PRO A 108 12.51 -12.40 -18.49
N ILE A 109 12.90 -13.06 -17.41
CA ILE A 109 13.65 -14.30 -17.42
C ILE A 109 13.14 -15.33 -16.40
N LYS A 110 13.33 -16.61 -16.70
CA LYS A 110 12.89 -17.75 -15.88
C LYS A 110 13.41 -17.70 -14.43
N ALA A 111 14.67 -17.29 -14.21
CA ALA A 111 15.23 -17.24 -12.86
C ALA A 111 14.46 -16.26 -11.98
N LEU A 112 14.11 -15.09 -12.50
CA LEU A 112 13.29 -14.09 -11.78
C LEU A 112 11.85 -14.59 -11.60
N SER A 113 11.27 -15.33 -12.57
CA SER A 113 9.95 -15.94 -12.42
C SER A 113 9.95 -16.95 -11.27
N ASN A 114 10.96 -17.80 -11.15
CA ASN A 114 11.06 -18.77 -10.07
C ASN A 114 11.19 -18.10 -8.70
N GLN A 115 12.04 -17.07 -8.60
CA GLN A 115 12.18 -16.28 -7.36
C GLN A 115 10.86 -15.64 -6.97
N LYS A 116 10.20 -14.98 -7.93
CA LYS A 116 8.94 -14.29 -7.69
C LYS A 116 7.81 -15.25 -7.33
N TYR A 117 7.79 -16.43 -7.93
CA TYR A 117 6.84 -17.48 -7.58
C TYR A 117 6.96 -17.85 -6.10
N LEU A 118 8.17 -18.07 -5.59
CA LEU A 118 8.38 -18.41 -4.18
C LEU A 118 7.94 -17.26 -3.26
N GLU A 119 8.33 -16.02 -3.57
CA GLU A 119 7.91 -14.82 -2.82
C GLU A 119 6.38 -14.69 -2.76
N LEU A 120 5.69 -14.89 -3.88
CA LEU A 120 4.23 -14.78 -3.92
C LEU A 120 3.53 -15.97 -3.24
N CYS A 121 4.13 -17.17 -3.26
CA CYS A 121 3.64 -18.31 -2.49
C CYS A 121 3.69 -18.06 -0.98
N GLU A 122 4.76 -17.40 -0.49
CA GLU A 122 4.85 -17.01 0.92
C GLU A 122 3.78 -15.96 1.29
N LEU A 123 3.47 -15.06 0.36
CA LEU A 123 2.54 -13.97 0.59
C LEU A 123 1.06 -14.38 0.48
N TYR A 124 0.71 -15.23 -0.49
CA TYR A 124 -0.68 -15.56 -0.84
C TYR A 124 -1.05 -17.02 -0.61
N GLY A 125 -0.08 -17.85 -0.25
CA GLY A 125 -0.24 -19.32 -0.16
C GLY A 125 -0.02 -20.01 -1.51
N ALA A 126 0.58 -21.20 -1.48
CA ALA A 126 0.96 -21.97 -2.68
C ALA A 126 -0.26 -22.37 -3.54
N ASP A 127 -1.43 -22.57 -2.94
CA ASP A 127 -2.65 -22.93 -3.67
C ASP A 127 -3.17 -21.79 -4.57
N ASN A 128 -2.83 -20.55 -4.24
CA ASN A 128 -3.26 -19.36 -4.97
C ASN A 128 -2.24 -18.88 -6.01
N VAL A 129 -1.06 -19.51 -6.08
CA VAL A 129 0.01 -19.06 -6.96
C VAL A 129 0.43 -20.18 -7.91
N GLY A 130 0.58 -19.85 -9.18
CA GLY A 130 1.09 -20.72 -10.22
C GLY A 130 2.36 -20.19 -10.85
N LEU A 131 3.06 -21.03 -11.58
CA LEU A 131 4.25 -20.71 -12.36
C LEU A 131 4.09 -21.24 -13.78
N ALA A 132 4.35 -20.40 -14.78
CA ALA A 132 4.39 -20.79 -16.19
C ALA A 132 5.62 -20.21 -16.87
N THR A 133 6.59 -21.08 -17.19
CA THR A 133 7.77 -20.76 -17.98
C THR A 133 7.81 -21.66 -19.23
N GLY A 134 8.78 -21.47 -20.11
CA GLY A 134 8.86 -22.24 -21.35
C GLY A 134 8.90 -23.78 -21.14
N ASP A 135 9.40 -24.23 -20.03
CA ASP A 135 9.63 -25.66 -19.71
C ASP A 135 8.98 -26.13 -18.38
N THR A 136 8.38 -25.21 -17.61
CA THR A 136 7.81 -25.52 -16.29
C THR A 136 6.40 -24.94 -16.20
N SER A 137 5.46 -25.78 -15.73
CA SER A 137 4.08 -25.36 -15.46
C SER A 137 3.64 -25.95 -14.13
N ILE A 138 3.38 -25.09 -13.15
CA ILE A 138 2.88 -25.43 -11.82
C ILE A 138 1.59 -24.65 -11.61
N ASN A 139 0.51 -25.32 -11.26
CA ASN A 139 -0.80 -24.71 -10.97
C ASN A 139 -1.19 -23.58 -11.98
N PRO A 140 -1.26 -23.85 -13.30
CA PRO A 140 -1.46 -22.81 -14.32
C PRO A 140 -2.84 -22.14 -14.26
N LYS A 141 -3.76 -22.71 -13.47
CA LYS A 141 -5.11 -22.18 -13.25
C LYS A 141 -5.22 -21.38 -11.94
N ALA A 142 -4.13 -21.21 -11.21
CA ALA A 142 -4.11 -20.39 -10.00
C ALA A 142 -4.63 -18.98 -10.26
N PRO A 143 -5.22 -18.34 -9.25
CA PRO A 143 -5.63 -16.93 -9.36
C PRO A 143 -4.47 -15.99 -9.69
N VAL A 144 -3.26 -16.24 -9.17
CA VAL A 144 -2.05 -15.49 -9.52
C VAL A 144 -1.10 -16.42 -10.26
N VAL A 145 -0.71 -16.07 -11.49
CA VAL A 145 0.27 -16.87 -12.24
C VAL A 145 1.49 -16.03 -12.56
N VAL A 146 2.63 -16.48 -12.04
CA VAL A 146 3.94 -15.92 -12.38
C VAL A 146 4.40 -16.55 -13.69
N MET A 147 4.86 -15.74 -14.62
CA MET A 147 5.29 -16.25 -15.91
C MET A 147 6.39 -15.37 -16.54
N THR A 148 7.08 -15.94 -17.52
CA THR A 148 7.95 -15.07 -18.35
C THR A 148 7.10 -14.22 -19.29
N THR A 149 7.60 -13.02 -19.61
CA THR A 149 6.97 -12.11 -20.58
C THR A 149 6.71 -12.80 -21.93
N GLU A 150 7.59 -13.72 -22.33
CA GLU A 150 7.43 -14.51 -23.55
C GLU A 150 6.21 -15.42 -23.49
N VAL A 151 5.98 -16.12 -22.36
CA VAL A 151 4.80 -16.99 -22.18
C VAL A 151 3.53 -16.15 -22.23
N ALA A 152 3.48 -15.02 -21.51
CA ALA A 152 2.33 -14.11 -21.55
C ALA A 152 2.03 -13.64 -22.98
N ARG A 153 3.03 -13.23 -23.71
CA ARG A 153 2.91 -12.83 -25.13
C ARG A 153 2.36 -13.96 -25.98
N ASN A 154 2.89 -15.17 -25.83
CA ASN A 154 2.46 -16.33 -26.61
C ASN A 154 1.01 -16.71 -26.32
N MET A 155 0.55 -16.58 -25.06
CA MET A 155 -0.86 -16.80 -24.71
C MET A 155 -1.79 -15.81 -25.42
N ILE A 156 -1.41 -14.53 -25.48
CA ILE A 156 -2.15 -13.48 -26.19
C ILE A 156 -2.24 -13.82 -27.68
N TYR A 157 -1.12 -14.17 -28.32
CA TYR A 157 -1.10 -14.53 -29.75
C TYR A 157 -1.84 -15.82 -30.08
N ALA A 158 -1.90 -16.75 -29.13
CA ALA A 158 -2.70 -17.98 -29.29
C ALA A 158 -4.20 -17.77 -29.10
N GLY A 159 -4.64 -16.55 -28.76
CA GLY A 159 -6.05 -16.24 -28.54
C GLY A 159 -6.65 -16.89 -27.30
N VAL A 160 -5.83 -17.15 -26.28
CA VAL A 160 -6.34 -17.65 -24.99
C VAL A 160 -7.28 -16.59 -24.39
N SER A 161 -8.48 -17.02 -23.96
CA SER A 161 -9.40 -16.11 -23.27
C SER A 161 -8.76 -15.57 -21.99
N LEU A 162 -8.87 -14.24 -21.82
CA LEU A 162 -8.39 -13.49 -20.67
C LEU A 162 -9.54 -12.74 -19.97
N ASP A 163 -10.77 -13.23 -20.12
CA ASP A 163 -11.98 -12.56 -19.62
C ASP A 163 -12.00 -12.46 -18.08
N ASP A 164 -11.31 -13.37 -17.41
CA ASP A 164 -11.14 -13.41 -15.95
C ASP A 164 -9.89 -12.66 -15.46
N LEU A 165 -9.10 -12.09 -16.36
CA LEU A 165 -7.84 -11.39 -16.03
C LEU A 165 -8.11 -9.96 -15.58
N GLY A 166 -7.84 -9.66 -14.31
CA GLY A 166 -8.02 -8.34 -13.72
C GLY A 166 -6.77 -7.48 -13.73
N VAL A 167 -5.61 -8.09 -13.59
CA VAL A 167 -4.33 -7.37 -13.44
C VAL A 167 -3.22 -8.09 -14.22
N VAL A 168 -2.41 -7.29 -14.89
CA VAL A 168 -1.12 -7.74 -15.44
C VAL A 168 -0.01 -6.88 -14.85
N VAL A 169 0.97 -7.53 -14.23
CA VAL A 169 2.19 -6.89 -13.73
C VAL A 169 3.31 -7.17 -14.71
N LEU A 170 3.96 -6.13 -15.20
CA LEU A 170 5.17 -6.21 -16.03
C LEU A 170 6.34 -5.76 -15.13
N ASP A 171 7.06 -6.73 -14.56
CA ASP A 171 8.17 -6.47 -13.65
C ASP A 171 9.49 -6.58 -14.44
N GLU A 172 10.09 -5.39 -14.69
CA GLU A 172 11.27 -5.11 -15.53
C GLU A 172 11.10 -5.32 -17.04
#